data_f5d3119464db9fb56a088f6cad2348e7
#
_entry.id   f5d3119464db9fb56a088f6cad2348e7
#
_cell.length_a   1.000
_cell.length_b   1.000
_cell.length_c   1.000
_cell.angle_alpha   90.00
_cell.angle_beta   90.00
_cell.angle_gamma   90.00
#
_symmetry.space_group_name_H-M   'P 1'
#
loop_
_entity.id
_entity.type
_entity.pdbx_description
1 polymer ?
#
loop_
_entity_poly.entity_id
_entity_poly.type
_entity_poly.pdbx_seq_one_letter_code
_entity_poly.pdbx_strand_id
1 'polypeptide(L)'
;MKTIGLSELVLVTGLFLIIGCSPTSSDDIRRQFVESVPGSVITIPAGRYEFDRSLVARVDDLVIRGEGQDQSILSFAGQKQGAEGILLTGDRLHIEGIAIEDTKGDALKINQSQGVVIRDVRTEWTRGSHTDNGAYGIYPVQCENVLIDHAVAIGASDAGIYVGQSKNIIVRDSLARANVAGIEIENSTGADVYGNHVYDNTGGILVFDLPNLPVQGGQRTRVFRNNVIGNNTPNFAPPGNTVAGVPAGTGIMVSANDDIEIFENVIARNETANVLVVSYLITGNDITDPLYDPYPERIHIHDNVLEGGGTEPDSQPLVDLIARTSDPVPDIVWDGFLNEESSGPVLCMHSNGDADFVNLNAPGGFEALFDAKPYECSLPNLPAISI
;
A
#
# COMPACT_ATOMS: atom_id res chain seq x y z
N MET A 1 -74.76 -26.93 54.24
CA MET A 1 -73.57 -26.22 54.67
C MET A 1 -72.39 -26.78 53.92
N LYS A 2 -71.85 -26.06 52.95
CA LYS A 2 -70.70 -26.42 52.13
C LYS A 2 -69.58 -25.48 52.47
N THR A 3 -68.51 -26.01 52.94
CA THR A 3 -67.25 -25.34 53.24
C THR A 3 -66.45 -25.08 51.94
N ILE A 4 -66.04 -23.84 51.72
CA ILE A 4 -65.23 -23.40 50.61
C ILE A 4 -63.78 -23.46 51.08
N GLY A 5 -62.96 -24.27 50.36
CA GLY A 5 -61.53 -24.33 50.55
C GLY A 5 -60.78 -23.15 49.87
N LEU A 6 -59.91 -22.50 50.65
CA LEU A 6 -58.93 -21.52 50.13
C LEU A 6 -57.80 -22.28 49.38
N SER A 7 -57.57 -21.91 48.11
CA SER A 7 -56.38 -22.34 47.35
C SER A 7 -55.30 -21.27 47.58
N GLU A 8 -54.16 -21.67 48.12
CA GLU A 8 -52.97 -20.88 48.29
C GLU A 8 -52.31 -20.69 46.85
N LEU A 9 -52.15 -19.44 46.48
CA LEU A 9 -51.44 -19.06 45.25
C LEU A 9 -49.96 -18.88 45.61
N VAL A 10 -49.11 -19.84 45.22
CA VAL A 10 -47.65 -19.74 45.40
C VAL A 10 -47.10 -18.84 44.26
N LEU A 11 -46.69 -17.64 44.61
CA LEU A 11 -46.02 -16.69 43.72
C LEU A 11 -44.52 -17.09 43.62
N VAL A 12 -44.13 -17.76 42.55
CA VAL A 12 -42.70 -18.04 42.25
C VAL A 12 -42.10 -16.80 41.62
N THR A 13 -41.44 -15.97 42.38
CA THR A 13 -40.59 -14.87 41.92
C THR A 13 -39.30 -15.45 41.31
N GLY A 14 -39.26 -15.60 40.00
CA GLY A 14 -38.04 -15.92 39.28
C GLY A 14 -37.07 -14.74 39.33
N LEU A 15 -35.98 -14.90 40.06
CA LEU A 15 -34.83 -13.98 40.06
C LEU A 15 -34.06 -14.14 38.75
N PHE A 16 -34.31 -13.31 37.76
CA PHE A 16 -33.45 -13.19 36.57
C PHE A 16 -32.13 -12.56 37.02
N LEU A 17 -31.08 -13.38 37.18
CA LEU A 17 -29.71 -12.93 37.25
C LEU A 17 -29.36 -12.41 35.84
N ILE A 18 -29.43 -11.09 35.65
CA ILE A 18 -28.77 -10.43 34.53
C ILE A 18 -27.28 -10.53 34.84
N ILE A 19 -26.61 -11.53 34.24
CA ILE A 19 -25.16 -11.56 34.17
C ILE A 19 -24.80 -10.39 33.24
N GLY A 20 -24.55 -9.23 33.81
CA GLY A 20 -24.00 -8.09 33.11
C GLY A 20 -22.60 -8.48 32.64
N CYS A 21 -22.41 -8.80 31.36
CA CYS A 21 -21.08 -8.78 30.79
C CYS A 21 -20.55 -7.35 30.98
N SER A 22 -19.49 -7.21 31.76
CA SER A 22 -18.74 -5.95 31.80
C SER A 22 -18.27 -5.63 30.36
N PRO A 23 -18.37 -4.37 29.92
CA PRO A 23 -17.89 -4.02 28.60
C PRO A 23 -16.39 -4.38 28.48
N THR A 24 -15.98 -4.94 27.37
CA THR A 24 -14.58 -5.26 27.08
C THR A 24 -13.73 -4.00 27.22
N SER A 25 -12.61 -4.10 27.91
CA SER A 25 -11.66 -3.00 28.12
C SER A 25 -10.43 -3.12 27.21
N SER A 26 -9.66 -2.04 27.06
CA SER A 26 -8.35 -2.08 26.39
C SER A 26 -7.40 -3.09 27.05
N ASP A 27 -7.47 -3.26 28.38
CA ASP A 27 -6.67 -4.24 29.10
C ASP A 27 -7.09 -5.69 28.79
N ASP A 28 -8.37 -5.95 28.58
CA ASP A 28 -8.85 -7.27 28.17
C ASP A 28 -8.38 -7.63 26.77
N ILE A 29 -8.41 -6.68 25.84
CA ILE A 29 -7.88 -6.86 24.49
C ILE A 29 -6.37 -7.11 24.57
N ARG A 30 -5.61 -6.27 25.27
CA ARG A 30 -4.17 -6.45 25.44
C ARG A 30 -3.82 -7.82 26.02
N ARG A 31 -4.60 -8.30 26.98
CA ARG A 31 -4.40 -9.63 27.59
C ARG A 31 -4.55 -10.74 26.55
N GLN A 32 -5.53 -10.65 25.63
CA GLN A 32 -5.70 -11.63 24.56
C GLN A 32 -4.44 -11.71 23.67
N PHE A 33 -3.80 -10.57 23.34
CA PHE A 33 -2.53 -10.58 22.60
C PHE A 33 -1.40 -11.25 23.37
N VAL A 34 -1.24 -10.93 24.67
CA VAL A 34 -0.17 -11.46 25.52
C VAL A 34 -0.34 -12.96 25.78
N GLU A 35 -1.57 -13.43 25.97
CA GLU A 35 -1.90 -14.82 26.28
C GLU A 35 -2.15 -15.67 25.02
N SER A 36 -2.01 -15.10 23.81
CA SER A 36 -2.27 -15.82 22.55
C SER A 36 -1.33 -17.03 22.40
N VAL A 37 -1.90 -18.12 21.93
CA VAL A 37 -1.21 -19.36 21.54
C VAL A 37 -1.58 -19.71 20.11
N PRO A 38 -0.88 -20.63 19.44
CA PRO A 38 -1.26 -21.04 18.08
C PRO A 38 -2.74 -21.44 17.98
N GLY A 39 -3.43 -20.87 16.98
CA GLY A 39 -4.87 -21.06 16.77
C GLY A 39 -5.78 -20.12 17.59
N SER A 40 -5.23 -19.16 18.29
CA SER A 40 -6.02 -18.17 19.05
C SER A 40 -6.87 -17.28 18.14
N VAL A 41 -8.06 -16.91 18.66
CA VAL A 41 -8.92 -15.88 18.07
C VAL A 41 -9.02 -14.72 19.04
N ILE A 42 -8.46 -13.57 18.67
CA ILE A 42 -8.58 -12.30 19.40
C ILE A 42 -9.83 -11.58 18.89
N THR A 43 -10.81 -11.38 19.76
CA THR A 43 -12.05 -10.69 19.38
C THR A 43 -12.05 -9.26 19.92
N ILE A 44 -12.33 -8.30 19.05
CA ILE A 44 -12.40 -6.88 19.36
C ILE A 44 -13.84 -6.40 19.11
N PRO A 45 -14.68 -6.30 20.14
CA PRO A 45 -16.04 -5.80 19.97
C PRO A 45 -16.09 -4.37 19.43
N ALA A 46 -17.26 -3.94 18.95
CA ALA A 46 -17.48 -2.55 18.58
C ALA A 46 -17.16 -1.62 19.77
N GLY A 47 -16.41 -0.55 19.48
CA GLY A 47 -15.95 0.43 20.47
C GLY A 47 -14.61 1.06 20.07
N ARG A 48 -14.21 2.08 20.85
CA ARG A 48 -12.90 2.73 20.72
C ARG A 48 -12.06 2.38 21.94
N TYR A 49 -10.91 1.78 21.71
CA TYR A 49 -10.00 1.25 22.73
C TYR A 49 -8.67 1.99 22.66
N GLU A 50 -8.27 2.62 23.77
CA GLU A 50 -7.04 3.41 23.86
C GLU A 50 -5.88 2.54 24.34
N PHE A 51 -4.72 2.67 23.68
CA PHE A 51 -3.49 1.94 24.02
C PHE A 51 -2.32 2.89 24.20
N ASP A 52 -1.52 2.65 25.25
CA ASP A 52 -0.29 3.39 25.52
C ASP A 52 0.98 2.68 25.02
N ARG A 53 0.82 1.51 24.40
CA ARG A 53 1.90 0.66 23.89
C ARG A 53 1.46 -0.22 22.73
N SER A 54 2.44 -0.75 21.98
CA SER A 54 2.19 -1.72 20.91
C SER A 54 1.50 -2.97 21.41
N LEU A 55 0.62 -3.54 20.59
CA LEU A 55 0.06 -4.88 20.75
C LEU A 55 0.91 -5.86 19.94
N VAL A 56 1.40 -6.90 20.60
CA VAL A 56 2.36 -7.84 19.97
C VAL A 56 1.88 -9.28 20.16
N ALA A 57 1.84 -10.04 19.05
CA ALA A 57 1.63 -11.49 19.09
C ALA A 57 2.64 -12.19 18.15
N ARG A 58 3.12 -13.37 18.60
CA ARG A 58 4.14 -14.15 17.89
C ARG A 58 3.75 -15.62 17.86
N VAL A 59 2.64 -15.89 17.18
CA VAL A 59 2.03 -17.22 17.14
C VAL A 59 1.45 -17.50 15.77
N ASP A 60 1.44 -18.76 15.37
CA ASP A 60 0.83 -19.22 14.15
C ASP A 60 -0.71 -19.32 14.27
N ASP A 61 -1.40 -19.35 13.13
CA ASP A 61 -2.85 -19.57 13.06
C ASP A 61 -3.64 -18.52 13.86
N LEU A 62 -3.13 -17.29 13.97
CA LEU A 62 -3.78 -16.22 14.72
C LEU A 62 -4.86 -15.54 13.90
N VAL A 63 -6.04 -15.42 14.48
CA VAL A 63 -7.13 -14.61 13.94
C VAL A 63 -7.37 -13.40 14.84
N ILE A 64 -7.36 -12.20 14.27
CA ILE A 64 -7.79 -10.95 14.92
C ILE A 64 -9.07 -10.53 14.22
N ARG A 65 -10.17 -10.45 14.96
CA ARG A 65 -11.48 -10.15 14.40
C ARG A 65 -12.19 -9.03 15.16
N GLY A 66 -12.53 -7.97 14.43
CA GLY A 66 -13.43 -6.91 14.86
C GLY A 66 -14.83 -7.07 14.27
N GLU A 67 -15.66 -6.07 14.52
CA GLU A 67 -17.04 -5.97 13.99
C GLU A 67 -17.15 -5.06 12.77
N GLY A 68 -16.01 -4.59 12.23
CA GLY A 68 -15.87 -3.72 11.07
C GLY A 68 -14.86 -2.60 11.34
N GLN A 69 -14.19 -2.16 10.26
CA GLN A 69 -13.13 -1.14 10.34
C GLN A 69 -13.61 0.24 10.84
N ASP A 70 -14.91 0.48 10.88
CA ASP A 70 -15.50 1.71 11.43
C ASP A 70 -16.16 1.46 12.80
N GLN A 71 -16.11 0.26 13.31
CA GLN A 71 -16.76 -0.13 14.57
C GLN A 71 -15.77 -0.53 15.66
N SER A 72 -14.75 -1.31 15.33
CA SER A 72 -13.74 -1.79 16.29
C SER A 72 -12.44 -1.01 16.13
N ILE A 73 -12.27 0.05 16.90
CA ILE A 73 -11.21 1.04 16.74
C ILE A 73 -10.15 0.90 17.82
N LEU A 74 -8.91 0.67 17.44
CA LEU A 74 -7.74 0.62 18.30
C LEU A 74 -6.95 1.93 18.15
N SER A 75 -7.03 2.81 19.14
CA SER A 75 -6.38 4.12 19.14
C SER A 75 -5.06 4.10 19.89
N PHE A 76 -4.02 4.57 19.25
CA PHE A 76 -2.68 4.72 19.79
C PHE A 76 -2.27 6.19 19.99
N ALA A 77 -3.24 7.11 19.99
CA ALA A 77 -2.97 8.54 20.20
C ALA A 77 -2.20 8.83 21.50
N GLY A 78 -2.35 8.00 22.51
CA GLY A 78 -1.63 8.06 23.79
C GLY A 78 -0.39 7.17 23.89
N GLN A 79 0.13 6.62 22.78
CA GLN A 79 1.22 5.65 22.77
C GLN A 79 2.53 6.22 23.37
N LYS A 80 3.09 5.51 24.34
CA LYS A 80 4.34 5.86 25.04
C LYS A 80 5.45 4.84 24.81
N GLN A 81 5.11 3.59 24.50
CA GLN A 81 6.04 2.48 24.34
C GLN A 81 5.80 1.72 23.04
N GLY A 82 6.89 1.23 22.43
CA GLY A 82 6.85 0.63 21.10
C GLY A 82 6.71 1.69 20.01
N ALA A 83 6.91 1.28 18.79
CA ALA A 83 6.74 2.14 17.60
C ALA A 83 5.47 1.74 16.84
N GLU A 84 5.24 0.47 16.67
CA GLU A 84 4.09 -0.07 15.93
C GLU A 84 2.80 0.00 16.77
N GLY A 85 1.66 0.07 16.10
CA GLY A 85 0.37 -0.19 16.73
C GLY A 85 0.22 -1.68 17.02
N ILE A 86 0.17 -2.50 15.97
CA ILE A 86 0.14 -3.97 16.06
C ILE A 86 1.38 -4.53 15.35
N LEU A 87 2.10 -5.42 16.04
CA LEU A 87 3.22 -6.19 15.50
C LEU A 87 2.93 -7.68 15.57
N LEU A 88 2.91 -8.34 14.42
CA LEU A 88 2.64 -9.76 14.31
C LEU A 88 3.83 -10.49 13.66
N THR A 89 4.13 -11.68 14.18
CA THR A 89 4.98 -12.67 13.54
C THR A 89 4.36 -14.05 13.73
N GLY A 90 4.52 -14.93 12.77
CA GLY A 90 3.89 -16.25 12.74
C GLY A 90 3.22 -16.48 11.39
N ASP A 91 2.86 -17.71 11.11
CA ASP A 91 2.25 -18.10 9.84
C ASP A 91 0.72 -18.19 9.93
N ARG A 92 0.05 -18.08 8.78
CA ARG A 92 -1.42 -18.21 8.63
C ARG A 92 -2.19 -17.19 9.50
N LEU A 93 -1.81 -15.92 9.33
CA LEU A 93 -2.38 -14.80 10.06
C LEU A 93 -3.62 -14.27 9.33
N HIS A 94 -4.69 -14.00 10.07
CA HIS A 94 -5.92 -13.41 9.52
C HIS A 94 -6.35 -12.22 10.40
N ILE A 95 -6.37 -11.03 9.82
CA ILE A 95 -6.76 -9.78 10.48
C ILE A 95 -7.95 -9.20 9.74
N GLU A 96 -9.07 -9.00 10.41
CA GLU A 96 -10.27 -8.49 9.78
C GLU A 96 -11.11 -7.57 10.67
N GLY A 97 -11.78 -6.59 10.05
CA GLY A 97 -12.83 -5.79 10.65
C GLY A 97 -12.37 -4.84 11.77
N ILE A 98 -11.18 -4.23 11.68
CA ILE A 98 -10.64 -3.33 12.69
C ILE A 98 -10.09 -2.04 12.10
N ALA A 99 -10.05 -0.98 12.92
CA ALA A 99 -9.22 0.19 12.65
C ALA A 99 -8.04 0.29 13.63
N ILE A 100 -6.91 0.82 13.13
CA ILE A 100 -5.71 1.12 13.89
C ILE A 100 -5.39 2.60 13.65
N GLU A 101 -5.46 3.42 14.69
CA GLU A 101 -5.36 4.87 14.56
C GLU A 101 -4.22 5.48 15.37
N ASP A 102 -3.59 6.52 14.80
CA ASP A 102 -2.68 7.45 15.47
C ASP A 102 -1.46 6.79 16.15
N THR A 103 -0.87 5.80 15.49
CA THR A 103 0.36 5.13 15.96
C THR A 103 1.57 6.05 15.84
N LYS A 104 2.61 5.82 16.68
CA LYS A 104 3.88 6.56 16.55
C LYS A 104 4.71 6.16 15.35
N GLY A 105 4.73 4.89 15.03
CA GLY A 105 5.39 4.32 13.86
C GLY A 105 4.37 3.54 13.03
N ASP A 106 4.75 2.37 12.51
CA ASP A 106 3.91 1.57 11.62
C ASP A 106 2.58 1.18 12.31
N ALA A 107 1.47 1.23 11.58
CA ALA A 107 0.19 0.90 12.20
C ALA A 107 0.00 -0.61 12.36
N LEU A 108 0.07 -1.38 11.26
CA LEU A 108 0.00 -2.85 11.27
C LEU A 108 1.24 -3.43 10.59
N LYS A 109 2.17 -3.94 11.37
CA LYS A 109 3.37 -4.60 10.88
C LYS A 109 3.27 -6.11 10.98
N ILE A 110 3.52 -6.80 9.87
CA ILE A 110 3.61 -8.26 9.81
C ILE A 110 4.97 -8.62 9.20
N ASN A 111 5.74 -9.40 9.94
CA ASN A 111 7.12 -9.69 9.55
C ASN A 111 7.37 -11.19 9.42
N GLN A 112 7.97 -11.62 8.29
CA GLN A 112 8.44 -12.98 8.04
C GLN A 112 7.35 -14.04 8.21
N SER A 113 6.18 -13.85 7.57
CA SER A 113 5.01 -14.71 7.70
C SER A 113 4.62 -15.35 6.36
N GLN A 114 4.11 -16.57 6.41
CA GLN A 114 3.49 -17.26 5.28
C GLN A 114 1.97 -17.35 5.45
N GLY A 115 1.21 -16.94 4.43
CA GLY A 115 -0.24 -16.95 4.49
C GLY A 115 -0.80 -15.82 5.35
N VAL A 116 -0.83 -14.62 4.81
CA VAL A 116 -1.33 -13.40 5.48
C VAL A 116 -2.59 -12.93 4.79
N VAL A 117 -3.68 -12.81 5.56
CA VAL A 117 -4.94 -12.23 5.09
C VAL A 117 -5.27 -11.00 5.92
N ILE A 118 -5.37 -9.84 5.25
CA ILE A 118 -5.80 -8.57 5.84
C ILE A 118 -7.06 -8.14 5.09
N ARG A 119 -8.20 -8.09 5.77
CA ARG A 119 -9.49 -7.78 5.15
C ARG A 119 -10.28 -6.79 5.98
N ASP A 120 -10.89 -5.78 5.33
CA ASP A 120 -11.69 -4.77 6.05
C ASP A 120 -10.91 -4.15 7.22
N VAL A 121 -9.66 -3.74 6.96
CA VAL A 121 -8.78 -3.11 7.96
C VAL A 121 -8.51 -1.67 7.56
N ARG A 122 -8.72 -0.73 8.48
CA ARG A 122 -8.36 0.67 8.29
C ARG A 122 -7.15 1.04 9.14
N THR A 123 -6.19 1.70 8.53
CA THR A 123 -5.09 2.38 9.22
C THR A 123 -5.18 3.88 8.96
N GLU A 124 -5.11 4.70 10.01
CA GLU A 124 -5.33 6.13 9.86
C GLU A 124 -4.54 6.96 10.87
N TRP A 125 -3.92 8.02 10.38
CA TRP A 125 -3.48 9.14 11.22
C TRP A 125 -4.51 10.26 11.08
N THR A 126 -5.30 10.47 12.15
CA THR A 126 -6.51 11.32 12.14
C THR A 126 -6.21 12.80 11.91
N ARG A 127 -4.96 13.23 12.05
CA ARG A 127 -4.51 14.58 11.71
C ARG A 127 -4.27 14.81 10.21
N GLY A 128 -4.43 13.78 9.36
CA GLY A 128 -4.17 13.85 7.92
C GLY A 128 -2.67 13.78 7.57
N SER A 129 -2.31 14.24 6.36
CA SER A 129 -0.92 14.23 5.85
C SER A 129 0.01 15.05 6.72
N HIS A 130 0.99 14.42 7.36
CA HIS A 130 1.92 15.07 8.26
C HIS A 130 3.23 14.28 8.42
N THR A 131 4.37 14.96 8.43
CA THR A 131 5.71 14.35 8.51
C THR A 131 5.94 13.51 9.78
N ASP A 132 5.31 13.89 10.90
CA ASP A 132 5.44 13.15 12.17
C ASP A 132 4.46 11.95 12.28
N ASN A 133 3.74 11.60 11.23
CA ASN A 133 2.96 10.36 11.23
C ASN A 133 3.89 9.15 11.16
N GLY A 134 3.39 7.99 11.53
CA GLY A 134 4.12 6.75 11.32
C GLY A 134 4.34 6.48 9.83
N ALA A 135 5.38 5.69 9.53
CA ALA A 135 5.81 5.47 8.15
C ALA A 135 4.79 4.66 7.36
N TYR A 136 4.39 3.49 7.85
CA TYR A 136 3.59 2.54 7.09
C TYR A 136 2.23 2.28 7.75
N GLY A 137 1.17 2.33 6.93
CA GLY A 137 -0.16 1.94 7.39
C GLY A 137 -0.26 0.41 7.51
N ILE A 138 -0.42 -0.29 6.41
CA ILE A 138 -0.42 -1.76 6.33
C ILE A 138 0.94 -2.20 5.81
N TYR A 139 1.68 -2.98 6.61
CA TYR A 139 3.09 -3.26 6.39
C TYR A 139 3.47 -4.74 6.53
N PRO A 140 3.09 -5.62 5.59
CA PRO A 140 3.72 -6.92 5.43
C PRO A 140 5.13 -6.79 4.83
N VAL A 141 6.12 -7.38 5.48
CA VAL A 141 7.51 -7.41 5.01
C VAL A 141 8.12 -8.79 5.15
N GLN A 142 8.84 -9.25 4.11
CA GLN A 142 9.42 -10.60 4.02
C GLN A 142 8.36 -11.71 4.20
N CYS A 143 7.18 -11.48 3.63
CA CYS A 143 6.04 -12.38 3.70
C CYS A 143 5.83 -13.14 2.39
N GLU A 144 5.08 -14.24 2.45
CA GLU A 144 4.69 -15.03 1.28
C GLU A 144 3.18 -15.32 1.34
N ASN A 145 2.50 -15.26 0.17
CA ASN A 145 1.05 -15.44 0.04
C ASN A 145 0.27 -14.41 0.88
N VAL A 146 0.34 -13.15 0.42
CA VAL A 146 -0.25 -11.98 1.11
C VAL A 146 -1.50 -11.52 0.37
N LEU A 147 -2.65 -11.52 1.05
CA LEU A 147 -3.88 -10.91 0.57
C LEU A 147 -4.22 -9.67 1.41
N ILE A 148 -4.32 -8.52 0.75
CA ILE A 148 -4.87 -7.28 1.29
C ILE A 148 -6.14 -6.96 0.50
N ASP A 149 -7.29 -6.95 1.16
CA ASP A 149 -8.61 -6.93 0.55
C ASP A 149 -9.54 -5.97 1.30
N HIS A 150 -10.17 -5.02 0.59
CA HIS A 150 -11.06 -4.01 1.18
C HIS A 150 -10.42 -3.21 2.34
N ALA A 151 -9.12 -2.92 2.22
CA ALA A 151 -8.40 -2.14 3.21
C ALA A 151 -8.50 -0.63 2.96
N VAL A 152 -8.31 0.16 4.01
CA VAL A 152 -8.26 1.63 3.94
C VAL A 152 -6.99 2.12 4.62
N ALA A 153 -6.17 2.93 3.92
CA ALA A 153 -4.94 3.48 4.47
C ALA A 153 -4.86 5.00 4.28
N ILE A 154 -4.71 5.74 5.39
CA ILE A 154 -4.82 7.19 5.41
C ILE A 154 -3.70 7.83 6.23
N GLY A 155 -2.95 8.75 5.65
CA GLY A 155 -2.07 9.66 6.36
C GLY A 155 -0.68 9.13 6.69
N ALA A 156 -0.24 8.01 6.11
CA ALA A 156 1.11 7.48 6.31
C ALA A 156 2.19 8.42 5.75
N SER A 157 3.28 8.63 6.51
CA SER A 157 4.38 9.52 6.09
C SER A 157 5.39 8.85 5.15
N ASP A 158 5.13 7.59 4.79
CA ASP A 158 5.84 6.81 3.77
C ASP A 158 4.79 6.12 2.88
N ALA A 159 4.31 4.93 3.18
CA ALA A 159 3.30 4.28 2.36
C ALA A 159 2.03 3.87 3.13
N GLY A 160 0.85 4.14 2.55
CA GLY A 160 -0.43 3.70 3.11
C GLY A 160 -0.53 2.19 3.15
N ILE A 161 -0.34 1.53 2.02
CA ILE A 161 -0.24 0.07 1.90
C ILE A 161 1.14 -0.24 1.31
N TYR A 162 1.99 -0.86 2.11
CA TYR A 162 3.31 -1.30 1.69
C TYR A 162 3.40 -2.83 1.76
N VAL A 163 3.92 -3.45 0.72
CA VAL A 163 4.32 -4.86 0.75
C VAL A 163 5.72 -4.98 0.19
N GLY A 164 6.69 -5.28 1.05
CA GLY A 164 8.10 -5.31 0.66
C GLY A 164 8.77 -6.65 0.86
N GLN A 165 9.76 -6.94 -0.01
CA GLN A 165 10.63 -8.12 0.08
C GLN A 165 9.84 -9.43 0.18
N SER A 166 8.69 -9.48 -0.48
CA SER A 166 7.64 -10.49 -0.32
C SER A 166 7.35 -11.22 -1.63
N LYS A 167 6.55 -12.30 -1.56
CA LYS A 167 6.18 -13.12 -2.73
C LYS A 167 4.70 -13.45 -2.75
N ASN A 168 4.13 -13.57 -3.96
CA ASN A 168 2.73 -13.92 -4.20
C ASN A 168 1.78 -12.99 -3.43
N ILE A 169 1.58 -11.80 -3.98
CA ILE A 169 0.90 -10.69 -3.31
C ILE A 169 -0.37 -10.35 -4.09
N ILE A 170 -1.46 -10.13 -3.39
CA ILE A 170 -2.69 -9.54 -3.94
C ILE A 170 -3.08 -8.33 -3.08
N VAL A 171 -3.16 -7.15 -3.69
CA VAL A 171 -3.72 -5.93 -3.08
C VAL A 171 -4.91 -5.51 -3.93
N ARG A 172 -6.12 -5.60 -3.38
CA ARG A 172 -7.32 -5.34 -4.17
C ARG A 172 -8.43 -4.62 -3.42
N ASP A 173 -9.32 -3.99 -4.21
CA ASP A 173 -10.57 -3.39 -3.75
C ASP A 173 -10.37 -2.48 -2.52
N SER A 174 -9.19 -1.84 -2.44
CA SER A 174 -8.71 -1.07 -1.31
C SER A 174 -8.64 0.43 -1.62
N LEU A 175 -8.58 1.25 -0.59
CA LEU A 175 -8.51 2.69 -0.69
C LEU A 175 -7.23 3.20 0.00
N ALA A 176 -6.43 4.01 -0.71
CA ALA A 176 -5.27 4.69 -0.14
C ALA A 176 -5.33 6.18 -0.47
N ARG A 177 -5.32 7.03 0.56
CA ARG A 177 -5.36 8.48 0.38
C ARG A 177 -4.58 9.24 1.44
N ALA A 178 -4.17 10.45 1.09
CA ALA A 178 -3.46 11.36 2.00
C ALA A 178 -2.14 10.80 2.56
N ASN A 179 -1.54 9.81 1.89
CA ASN A 179 -0.23 9.23 2.20
C ASN A 179 0.87 9.86 1.33
N VAL A 180 2.14 9.56 1.59
CA VAL A 180 3.18 9.84 0.62
C VAL A 180 3.05 8.86 -0.55
N ALA A 181 3.31 7.59 -0.38
CA ALA A 181 2.90 6.59 -1.36
C ALA A 181 1.52 6.01 -1.01
N GLY A 182 0.60 5.92 -1.98
CA GLY A 182 -0.68 5.29 -1.75
C GLY A 182 -0.53 3.79 -1.52
N ILE A 183 -0.02 3.09 -2.54
CA ILE A 183 0.33 1.66 -2.51
C ILE A 183 1.77 1.51 -2.99
N GLU A 184 2.56 0.73 -2.28
CA GLU A 184 3.95 0.46 -2.62
C GLU A 184 4.24 -1.04 -2.60
N ILE A 185 4.79 -1.55 -3.71
CA ILE A 185 5.32 -2.91 -3.86
C ILE A 185 6.83 -2.78 -4.04
N GLU A 186 7.59 -3.20 -3.03
CA GLU A 186 9.04 -2.98 -3.02
C GLU A 186 9.80 -4.30 -2.96
N ASN A 187 10.82 -4.46 -3.81
CA ASN A 187 11.72 -5.63 -3.83
C ASN A 187 10.98 -6.98 -3.75
N SER A 188 9.84 -7.06 -4.41
CA SER A 188 8.89 -8.17 -4.27
C SER A 188 8.72 -8.94 -5.58
N THR A 189 8.32 -10.20 -5.49
CA THR A 189 8.17 -11.05 -6.67
C THR A 189 6.77 -11.61 -6.78
N GLY A 190 6.08 -11.23 -7.87
CA GLY A 190 4.72 -11.68 -8.15
C GLY A 190 3.68 -10.94 -7.33
N ALA A 191 3.15 -9.83 -7.88
CA ALA A 191 2.09 -9.06 -7.25
C ALA A 191 0.97 -8.75 -8.24
N ASP A 192 -0.28 -8.84 -7.78
CA ASP A 192 -1.48 -8.34 -8.44
C ASP A 192 -2.04 -7.17 -7.62
N VAL A 193 -2.02 -5.96 -8.19
CA VAL A 193 -2.55 -4.74 -7.57
C VAL A 193 -3.74 -4.27 -8.41
N TYR A 194 -4.98 -4.47 -7.95
CA TYR A 194 -6.14 -4.20 -8.78
C TYR A 194 -7.41 -3.76 -8.03
N GLY A 195 -8.28 -3.05 -8.75
CA GLY A 195 -9.57 -2.61 -8.21
C GLY A 195 -9.45 -1.55 -7.11
N ASN A 196 -8.27 -0.96 -6.93
CA ASN A 196 -8.01 -0.01 -5.86
C ASN A 196 -8.38 1.42 -6.25
N HIS A 197 -8.73 2.24 -5.26
CA HIS A 197 -8.92 3.68 -5.37
C HIS A 197 -7.75 4.40 -4.67
N VAL A 198 -6.94 5.11 -5.45
CA VAL A 198 -5.70 5.73 -4.98
C VAL A 198 -5.70 7.20 -5.38
N TYR A 199 -5.88 8.10 -4.40
CA TYR A 199 -6.03 9.53 -4.67
C TYR A 199 -5.57 10.41 -3.50
N ASP A 200 -5.28 11.67 -3.78
CA ASP A 200 -4.80 12.62 -2.77
C ASP A 200 -3.53 12.15 -2.01
N ASN A 201 -2.69 11.30 -2.63
CA ASN A 201 -1.37 10.96 -2.14
C ASN A 201 -0.31 11.84 -2.82
N THR A 202 0.94 11.77 -2.42
CA THR A 202 2.07 12.38 -3.15
C THR A 202 2.35 11.58 -4.42
N GLY A 203 2.49 10.25 -4.29
CA GLY A 203 2.53 9.28 -5.38
C GLY A 203 1.43 8.23 -5.22
N GLY A 204 0.84 7.77 -6.33
CA GLY A 204 -0.28 6.84 -6.30
C GLY A 204 0.14 5.40 -6.02
N ILE A 205 0.58 4.68 -7.06
CA ILE A 205 1.07 3.30 -6.95
C ILE A 205 2.53 3.26 -7.36
N LEU A 206 3.39 2.79 -6.45
CA LEU A 206 4.83 2.73 -6.63
C LEU A 206 5.28 1.26 -6.67
N VAL A 207 6.08 0.90 -7.68
CA VAL A 207 6.65 -0.44 -7.83
C VAL A 207 8.17 -0.29 -7.92
N PHE A 208 8.84 -0.53 -6.80
CA PHE A 208 10.24 -0.23 -6.62
C PHE A 208 11.10 -1.49 -6.42
N ASP A 209 12.33 -1.45 -6.93
CA ASP A 209 13.43 -2.27 -6.45
C ASP A 209 14.54 -1.35 -5.95
N LEU A 210 15.01 -1.57 -4.73
CA LEU A 210 15.98 -0.74 -4.05
C LEU A 210 17.22 -1.53 -3.67
N PRO A 211 18.42 -0.90 -3.71
CA PRO A 211 19.68 -1.56 -3.32
C PRO A 211 19.77 -1.78 -1.81
N ASN A 212 20.71 -2.65 -1.43
CA ASN A 212 21.09 -2.91 -0.04
C ASN A 212 19.98 -3.48 0.86
N LEU A 213 18.93 -4.05 0.29
CA LEU A 213 17.90 -4.79 1.02
C LEU A 213 18.19 -6.30 1.03
N PRO A 214 17.72 -7.05 2.04
CA PRO A 214 17.91 -8.51 2.10
C PRO A 214 17.37 -9.30 0.92
N VAL A 215 16.28 -8.82 0.30
CA VAL A 215 15.70 -9.36 -0.93
C VAL A 215 15.82 -8.32 -2.02
N GLN A 216 16.26 -8.72 -3.18
CA GLN A 216 16.48 -7.87 -4.36
C GLN A 216 15.86 -8.51 -5.61
N GLY A 217 15.79 -7.75 -6.70
CA GLY A 217 15.26 -8.22 -7.98
C GLY A 217 13.76 -8.29 -7.98
N GLY A 218 13.10 -7.18 -7.61
CA GLY A 218 11.65 -7.02 -7.71
C GLY A 218 11.16 -7.26 -9.13
N GLN A 219 10.12 -8.11 -9.29
CA GLN A 219 9.64 -8.50 -10.62
C GLN A 219 8.25 -9.09 -10.63
N ARG A 220 7.64 -9.13 -11.83
CA ARG A 220 6.35 -9.77 -12.12
C ARG A 220 5.19 -9.15 -11.34
N THR A 221 5.06 -7.83 -11.44
CA THR A 221 3.95 -7.09 -10.84
C THR A 221 2.95 -6.69 -11.93
N ARG A 222 1.68 -6.97 -11.70
CA ARG A 222 0.56 -6.50 -12.52
C ARG A 222 -0.22 -5.42 -11.77
N VAL A 223 -0.39 -4.26 -12.39
CA VAL A 223 -1.16 -3.12 -11.87
C VAL A 223 -2.33 -2.88 -12.82
N PHE A 224 -3.55 -3.25 -12.41
CA PHE A 224 -4.68 -3.21 -13.34
C PHE A 224 -6.03 -2.87 -12.68
N ARG A 225 -6.94 -2.28 -13.47
CA ARG A 225 -8.29 -1.89 -13.02
C ARG A 225 -8.29 -1.00 -11.77
N ASN A 226 -7.26 -0.20 -11.58
CA ASN A 226 -7.21 0.77 -10.50
C ASN A 226 -7.70 2.14 -10.99
N ASN A 227 -8.22 2.95 -10.05
CA ASN A 227 -8.42 4.38 -10.24
C ASN A 227 -7.31 5.13 -9.50
N VAL A 228 -6.38 5.73 -10.23
CA VAL A 228 -5.19 6.44 -9.71
C VAL A 228 -5.29 7.91 -10.10
N ILE A 229 -5.92 8.71 -9.25
CA ILE A 229 -6.45 10.01 -9.67
C ILE A 229 -6.02 11.12 -8.72
N GLY A 230 -5.34 12.16 -9.25
CA GLY A 230 -5.05 13.39 -8.50
C GLY A 230 -4.17 13.15 -7.28
N ASN A 231 -3.07 12.42 -7.42
CA ASN A 231 -2.12 12.18 -6.33
C ASN A 231 -1.12 13.35 -6.25
N ASN A 232 -1.63 14.53 -5.87
CA ASN A 232 -0.93 15.81 -5.95
C ASN A 232 -0.60 16.40 -4.56
N THR A 233 -0.70 15.61 -3.49
CA THR A 233 -0.35 16.08 -2.14
C THR A 233 1.15 16.40 -2.08
N PRO A 234 1.56 17.59 -1.65
CA PRO A 234 2.97 17.91 -1.46
C PRO A 234 3.68 16.85 -0.63
N ASN A 235 4.89 16.46 -1.04
CA ASN A 235 5.63 15.40 -0.36
C ASN A 235 5.94 15.78 1.10
N PHE A 236 5.46 14.98 2.04
CA PHE A 236 5.64 15.19 3.47
C PHE A 236 6.44 14.07 4.15
N ALA A 237 7.12 13.22 3.36
CA ALA A 237 8.00 12.20 3.91
C ALA A 237 9.12 12.82 4.76
N PRO A 238 9.53 12.16 5.84
CA PRO A 238 10.71 12.59 6.59
C PRO A 238 11.95 12.64 5.69
N PRO A 239 12.80 13.67 5.82
CA PRO A 239 14.03 13.75 5.04
C PRO A 239 14.91 12.52 5.22
N GLY A 240 15.38 11.95 4.12
CA GLY A 240 16.22 10.74 4.10
C GLY A 240 15.47 9.43 3.84
N ASN A 241 14.16 9.42 3.86
CA ASN A 241 13.37 8.30 3.35
C ASN A 241 13.45 8.25 1.82
N THR A 242 13.42 7.07 1.23
CA THR A 242 13.46 6.90 -0.23
C THR A 242 12.31 7.63 -0.92
N VAL A 243 11.11 7.49 -0.38
CA VAL A 243 9.92 8.14 -0.94
C VAL A 243 9.92 9.67 -0.82
N ALA A 244 10.85 10.26 -0.05
CA ALA A 244 11.05 11.72 -0.05
C ALA A 244 11.55 12.26 -1.40
N GLY A 245 12.08 11.38 -2.25
CA GLY A 245 12.48 11.71 -3.63
C GLY A 245 11.37 11.52 -4.67
N VAL A 246 10.19 11.03 -4.28
CA VAL A 246 9.06 10.86 -5.21
C VAL A 246 8.43 12.23 -5.47
N PRO A 247 8.34 12.66 -6.75
CA PRO A 247 7.69 13.92 -7.08
C PRO A 247 6.19 13.88 -6.75
N ALA A 248 5.68 14.96 -6.14
CA ALA A 248 4.25 15.12 -5.97
C ALA A 248 3.55 15.16 -7.34
N GLY A 249 2.38 14.56 -7.46
CA GLY A 249 1.70 14.45 -8.75
C GLY A 249 2.13 13.25 -9.59
N THR A 250 2.70 12.23 -8.97
CA THR A 250 3.03 10.96 -9.65
C THR A 250 1.84 10.00 -9.57
N GLY A 251 1.36 9.49 -10.70
CA GLY A 251 0.29 8.50 -10.75
C GLY A 251 0.81 7.09 -10.44
N ILE A 252 1.35 6.40 -11.44
CA ILE A 252 2.04 5.11 -11.26
C ILE A 252 3.52 5.31 -11.55
N MET A 253 4.38 4.83 -10.66
CA MET A 253 5.83 4.87 -10.86
C MET A 253 6.43 3.48 -10.78
N VAL A 254 7.24 3.13 -11.78
CA VAL A 254 8.09 1.95 -11.78
C VAL A 254 9.54 2.40 -11.66
N SER A 255 10.27 1.88 -10.67
CA SER A 255 11.70 2.17 -10.50
C SER A 255 12.50 0.88 -10.36
N ALA A 256 13.41 0.65 -11.31
CA ALA A 256 14.36 -0.47 -11.29
C ALA A 256 13.71 -1.85 -11.05
N ASN A 257 12.50 -2.06 -11.48
CA ASN A 257 11.73 -3.29 -11.28
C ASN A 257 11.38 -3.92 -12.63
N ASP A 258 11.39 -5.24 -12.71
CA ASP A 258 11.27 -5.99 -13.95
C ASP A 258 9.92 -6.65 -14.17
N ASP A 259 9.61 -6.94 -15.45
CA ASP A 259 8.38 -7.66 -15.82
C ASP A 259 7.13 -7.02 -15.21
N ILE A 260 6.88 -5.77 -15.54
CA ILE A 260 5.72 -5.02 -15.03
C ILE A 260 4.66 -4.90 -16.12
N GLU A 261 3.42 -5.22 -15.78
CA GLU A 261 2.26 -5.06 -16.67
C GLU A 261 1.26 -4.08 -16.05
N ILE A 262 1.05 -2.92 -16.73
CA ILE A 262 0.14 -1.84 -16.32
C ILE A 262 -0.99 -1.77 -17.32
N PHE A 263 -2.23 -2.18 -16.94
CA PHE A 263 -3.32 -2.29 -17.90
C PHE A 263 -4.71 -2.07 -17.30
N GLU A 264 -5.65 -1.65 -18.13
CA GLU A 264 -7.05 -1.43 -17.75
C GLU A 264 -7.22 -0.47 -16.56
N ASN A 265 -6.27 0.43 -16.29
CA ASN A 265 -6.38 1.44 -15.25
C ASN A 265 -7.00 2.74 -15.78
N VAL A 266 -7.60 3.52 -14.88
CA VAL A 266 -7.87 4.94 -15.07
C VAL A 266 -6.85 5.74 -14.28
N ILE A 267 -5.95 6.44 -14.99
CA ILE A 267 -4.86 7.21 -14.38
C ILE A 267 -5.03 8.65 -14.85
N ALA A 268 -5.37 9.55 -13.94
CA ALA A 268 -5.77 10.88 -14.36
C ALA A 268 -5.40 11.99 -13.37
N ARG A 269 -5.16 13.19 -13.90
CA ARG A 269 -4.95 14.41 -13.13
C ARG A 269 -3.82 14.31 -12.11
N ASN A 270 -2.78 13.54 -12.42
CA ASN A 270 -1.54 13.49 -11.63
C ASN A 270 -0.58 14.54 -12.23
N GLU A 271 -0.34 15.60 -11.49
CA GLU A 271 0.24 16.85 -12.01
C GLU A 271 1.68 16.73 -12.49
N THR A 272 2.44 15.74 -12.04
CA THR A 272 3.80 15.47 -12.53
C THR A 272 3.80 14.54 -13.75
N ALA A 273 3.19 13.36 -13.65
CA ALA A 273 3.06 12.40 -14.74
C ALA A 273 2.04 11.31 -14.36
N ASN A 274 1.24 10.83 -15.32
CA ASN A 274 0.34 9.73 -15.10
C ASN A 274 1.09 8.40 -14.92
N VAL A 275 2.09 8.13 -15.75
CA VAL A 275 2.98 6.97 -15.61
C VAL A 275 4.43 7.40 -15.75
N LEU A 276 5.26 7.01 -14.79
CA LEU A 276 6.68 7.32 -14.73
C LEU A 276 7.49 6.01 -14.63
N VAL A 277 8.35 5.75 -15.61
CA VAL A 277 9.26 4.61 -15.66
C VAL A 277 10.69 5.12 -15.53
N VAL A 278 11.38 4.73 -14.47
CA VAL A 278 12.72 5.25 -14.19
C VAL A 278 13.69 4.17 -13.74
N SER A 279 14.95 4.37 -14.04
CA SER A 279 16.07 3.66 -13.45
C SER A 279 16.40 4.25 -12.08
N TYR A 280 16.97 3.44 -11.18
CA TYR A 280 17.54 3.97 -9.93
C TYR A 280 18.64 5.02 -10.18
N LEU A 281 19.30 4.97 -11.35
CA LEU A 281 20.34 5.91 -11.74
C LEU A 281 19.86 7.37 -11.83
N ILE A 282 18.57 7.60 -12.04
CA ILE A 282 17.99 8.96 -12.06
C ILE A 282 18.13 9.68 -10.73
N THR A 283 18.26 8.94 -9.62
CA THR A 283 18.43 9.50 -8.28
C THR A 283 19.78 10.17 -8.09
N GLY A 284 20.79 9.80 -8.90
CA GLY A 284 22.18 10.22 -8.72
C GLY A 284 22.88 9.65 -7.50
N ASN A 285 22.24 8.72 -6.78
CA ASN A 285 22.81 8.08 -5.61
C ASN A 285 23.84 7.01 -6.01
N ASP A 286 24.88 6.84 -5.19
CA ASP A 286 25.88 5.78 -5.40
C ASP A 286 25.26 4.39 -5.18
N ILE A 287 25.49 3.48 -6.13
CA ILE A 287 25.14 2.07 -6.01
C ILE A 287 26.34 1.34 -5.42
N THR A 288 26.24 0.90 -4.19
CA THR A 288 27.32 0.18 -3.49
C THR A 288 27.15 -1.33 -3.53
N ASP A 289 25.98 -1.82 -3.89
CA ASP A 289 25.68 -3.25 -4.03
C ASP A 289 26.00 -3.73 -5.46
N PRO A 290 26.99 -4.61 -5.64
CA PRO A 290 27.39 -5.07 -6.96
C PRO A 290 26.40 -6.04 -7.62
N LEU A 291 25.39 -6.51 -6.89
CA LEU A 291 24.36 -7.43 -7.40
C LEU A 291 23.07 -6.72 -7.76
N TYR A 292 22.96 -5.44 -7.45
CA TYR A 292 21.77 -4.65 -7.71
C TYR A 292 21.64 -4.28 -9.19
N ASP A 293 20.51 -4.59 -9.79
CA ASP A 293 20.13 -4.11 -11.12
C ASP A 293 19.35 -2.79 -11.02
N PRO A 294 19.91 -1.66 -11.46
CA PRO A 294 19.24 -0.37 -11.36
C PRO A 294 18.24 -0.08 -12.49
N TYR A 295 18.05 -0.98 -13.43
CA TYR A 295 17.26 -0.72 -14.63
C TYR A 295 15.87 -1.36 -14.54
N PRO A 296 14.79 -0.67 -14.96
CA PRO A 296 13.52 -1.31 -15.23
C PRO A 296 13.57 -2.03 -16.58
N GLU A 297 13.11 -3.26 -16.66
CA GLU A 297 13.11 -4.05 -17.89
C GLU A 297 11.77 -4.73 -18.15
N ARG A 298 11.38 -4.88 -19.42
CA ARG A 298 10.16 -5.56 -19.86
C ARG A 298 8.88 -4.96 -19.24
N ILE A 299 8.77 -3.64 -19.32
CA ILE A 299 7.62 -2.89 -18.86
C ILE A 299 6.55 -2.88 -19.96
N HIS A 300 5.35 -3.32 -19.68
CA HIS A 300 4.24 -3.40 -20.63
C HIS A 300 3.08 -2.51 -20.16
N ILE A 301 2.78 -1.45 -20.91
CA ILE A 301 1.73 -0.48 -20.60
C ILE A 301 0.68 -0.53 -21.70
N HIS A 302 -0.54 -1.02 -21.39
CA HIS A 302 -1.55 -1.18 -22.41
C HIS A 302 -2.99 -1.06 -21.89
N ASP A 303 -3.92 -0.76 -22.79
CA ASP A 303 -5.36 -0.71 -22.51
C ASP A 303 -5.74 0.19 -21.32
N ASN A 304 -4.95 1.24 -21.01
CA ASN A 304 -5.24 2.19 -19.96
C ASN A 304 -6.00 3.40 -20.51
N VAL A 305 -6.71 4.09 -19.63
CA VAL A 305 -7.24 5.44 -19.84
C VAL A 305 -6.34 6.42 -19.07
N LEU A 306 -5.59 7.26 -19.80
CA LEU A 306 -4.73 8.28 -19.24
C LEU A 306 -5.27 9.66 -19.62
N GLU A 307 -5.48 10.55 -18.64
CA GLU A 307 -6.10 11.85 -18.88
C GLU A 307 -5.54 12.96 -17.97
N GLY A 308 -5.27 14.13 -18.56
CA GLY A 308 -5.09 15.39 -17.87
C GLY A 308 -3.98 15.40 -16.81
N GLY A 309 -2.87 14.70 -17.08
CA GLY A 309 -1.67 14.70 -16.25
C GLY A 309 -0.66 15.77 -16.67
N GLY A 310 0.50 15.83 -15.98
CA GLY A 310 1.67 16.57 -16.40
C GLY A 310 1.57 18.09 -16.39
N THR A 311 0.62 18.68 -15.69
CA THR A 311 0.30 20.12 -15.77
C THR A 311 1.17 21.00 -14.86
N GLU A 312 1.57 20.49 -13.69
CA GLU A 312 2.40 21.20 -12.71
C GLU A 312 3.44 20.23 -12.09
N PRO A 313 4.48 19.81 -12.87
CA PRO A 313 5.39 18.78 -12.40
C PRO A 313 6.29 19.24 -11.24
N ASP A 314 6.45 18.37 -10.26
CA ASP A 314 7.35 18.54 -9.10
C ASP A 314 8.69 17.82 -9.34
N SER A 315 9.27 18.06 -10.51
CA SER A 315 10.57 17.50 -10.92
C SER A 315 11.27 18.45 -11.88
N GLN A 316 12.48 18.88 -11.55
CA GLN A 316 13.18 19.90 -12.33
C GLN A 316 13.35 19.54 -13.83
N PRO A 317 13.73 18.31 -14.22
CA PRO A 317 13.79 17.94 -15.63
C PRO A 317 12.45 18.09 -16.37
N LEU A 318 11.34 17.81 -15.70
CA LEU A 318 9.99 17.93 -16.28
C LEU A 318 9.52 19.40 -16.31
N VAL A 319 9.85 20.20 -15.30
CA VAL A 319 9.65 21.66 -15.33
C VAL A 319 10.41 22.28 -16.50
N ASP A 320 11.66 21.88 -16.72
CA ASP A 320 12.47 22.35 -17.86
C ASP A 320 11.91 21.88 -19.21
N LEU A 321 11.28 20.70 -19.25
CA LEU A 321 10.61 20.19 -20.44
C LEU A 321 9.42 21.09 -20.81
N ILE A 322 8.50 21.37 -19.88
CA ILE A 322 7.38 22.32 -20.10
C ILE A 322 7.89 23.68 -20.56
N ALA A 323 8.93 24.20 -19.92
CA ALA A 323 9.49 25.50 -20.28
C ALA A 323 10.01 25.55 -21.74
N ARG A 324 10.42 24.41 -22.31
CA ARG A 324 10.91 24.30 -23.70
C ARG A 324 9.79 24.04 -24.68
N THR A 325 8.81 23.21 -24.36
CA THR A 325 7.74 22.79 -25.26
C THR A 325 6.51 23.69 -25.20
N SER A 326 6.24 24.29 -24.05
CA SER A 326 4.99 24.99 -23.70
C SER A 326 3.76 24.08 -23.62
N ASP A 327 3.96 22.76 -23.61
CA ASP A 327 2.91 21.75 -23.47
C ASP A 327 3.04 21.04 -22.12
N PRO A 328 1.98 20.44 -21.57
CA PRO A 328 2.07 19.57 -20.41
C PRO A 328 3.08 18.43 -20.60
N VAL A 329 3.57 17.85 -19.51
CA VAL A 329 4.37 16.63 -19.56
C VAL A 329 3.51 15.50 -20.16
N PRO A 330 4.03 14.72 -21.12
CA PRO A 330 3.32 13.56 -21.65
C PRO A 330 2.86 12.56 -20.59
N ASP A 331 1.78 11.86 -20.90
CA ASP A 331 1.16 10.89 -19.97
C ASP A 331 2.10 9.79 -19.50
N ILE A 332 2.97 9.31 -20.41
CA ILE A 332 3.95 8.26 -20.13
C ILE A 332 5.35 8.84 -20.28
N VAL A 333 6.09 8.82 -19.18
CA VAL A 333 7.47 9.34 -19.12
C VAL A 333 8.43 8.20 -18.84
N TRP A 334 9.51 8.12 -19.62
CA TRP A 334 10.63 7.23 -19.36
C TRP A 334 11.93 8.04 -19.24
N ASP A 335 12.80 7.71 -18.30
CA ASP A 335 14.07 8.43 -18.10
C ASP A 335 15.13 8.17 -19.17
N GLY A 336 15.02 7.06 -19.93
CA GLY A 336 15.89 6.74 -21.05
C GLY A 336 17.14 5.94 -20.69
N PHE A 337 17.34 5.53 -19.44
CA PHE A 337 18.45 4.64 -19.11
C PHE A 337 18.19 3.22 -19.63
N LEU A 338 19.20 2.63 -20.22
CA LEU A 338 19.18 1.29 -20.81
C LEU A 338 20.25 0.41 -20.20
N ASN A 339 19.90 -0.83 -19.90
CA ASN A 339 20.88 -1.88 -19.67
C ASN A 339 21.35 -2.43 -21.02
N GLU A 340 22.59 -2.14 -21.42
CA GLU A 340 23.15 -2.58 -22.72
C GLU A 340 23.35 -4.11 -22.79
N GLU A 341 23.34 -4.80 -21.65
CA GLU A 341 23.46 -6.25 -21.59
C GLU A 341 22.10 -6.96 -21.70
N SER A 342 21.01 -6.23 -21.56
CA SER A 342 19.65 -6.78 -21.63
C SER A 342 19.26 -7.18 -23.05
N SER A 343 18.53 -8.28 -23.14
CA SER A 343 17.97 -8.76 -24.40
C SER A 343 16.46 -8.56 -24.45
N GLY A 344 16.00 -7.74 -25.38
CA GLY A 344 14.57 -7.48 -25.57
C GLY A 344 14.15 -6.04 -25.30
N PRO A 345 12.88 -5.71 -25.47
CA PRO A 345 12.42 -4.35 -25.28
C PRO A 345 12.35 -4.00 -23.79
N VAL A 346 12.84 -2.83 -23.42
CA VAL A 346 12.71 -2.28 -22.07
C VAL A 346 11.25 -1.91 -21.79
N LEU A 347 10.60 -1.29 -22.78
CA LEU A 347 9.24 -0.77 -22.68
C LEU A 347 8.45 -1.14 -23.93
N CYS A 348 7.24 -1.66 -23.75
CA CYS A 348 6.24 -1.81 -24.80
C CYS A 348 4.96 -1.10 -24.43
N MET A 349 4.36 -0.39 -25.37
CA MET A 349 3.12 0.36 -25.17
C MET A 349 2.15 0.13 -26.33
N HIS A 350 0.86 -0.05 -26.04
CA HIS A 350 -0.19 -0.07 -27.06
C HIS A 350 -1.58 0.16 -26.45
N SER A 351 -2.56 0.53 -27.26
CA SER A 351 -3.97 0.63 -26.87
C SER A 351 -4.25 1.53 -25.66
N ASN A 352 -3.46 2.57 -25.40
CA ASN A 352 -3.65 3.52 -24.32
C ASN A 352 -4.45 4.78 -24.76
N GLY A 353 -5.32 4.65 -25.78
CA GLY A 353 -6.07 5.79 -26.32
C GLY A 353 -5.17 6.81 -27.00
N ASP A 354 -5.36 8.09 -26.66
CA ASP A 354 -4.58 9.22 -27.19
C ASP A 354 -3.39 9.58 -26.28
N ALA A 355 -2.99 8.69 -25.35
CA ALA A 355 -1.87 8.93 -24.45
C ALA A 355 -0.57 9.22 -25.21
N ASP A 356 0.12 10.25 -24.80
CA ASP A 356 1.41 10.66 -25.37
C ASP A 356 2.58 10.15 -24.52
N PHE A 357 3.78 10.26 -25.10
CA PHE A 357 5.00 9.65 -24.57
C PHE A 357 6.20 10.58 -24.69
N VAL A 358 7.07 10.52 -23.69
CA VAL A 358 8.41 11.12 -23.78
C VAL A 358 9.47 10.19 -23.18
N ASN A 359 10.56 10.00 -23.90
CA ASN A 359 11.83 9.57 -23.37
C ASN A 359 12.66 10.82 -23.00
N LEU A 360 12.90 11.02 -21.72
CA LEU A 360 13.68 12.16 -21.22
C LEU A 360 15.14 12.14 -21.68
N ASN A 361 15.64 10.97 -22.10
CA ASN A 361 17.04 10.79 -22.53
C ASN A 361 18.02 11.35 -21.47
N ALA A 362 17.82 10.99 -20.21
CA ALA A 362 18.67 11.47 -19.12
C ALA A 362 20.17 11.15 -19.35
N PRO A 363 20.58 9.96 -19.86
CA PRO A 363 21.96 9.69 -20.21
C PRO A 363 22.51 10.64 -21.29
N GLY A 364 21.64 11.13 -22.19
CA GLY A 364 21.97 12.08 -23.26
C GLY A 364 21.83 13.56 -22.87
N GLY A 365 21.74 13.86 -21.57
CA GLY A 365 21.67 15.25 -21.08
C GLY A 365 20.27 15.87 -21.15
N PHE A 366 19.22 15.07 -21.06
CA PHE A 366 17.82 15.48 -21.08
C PHE A 366 17.39 16.15 -22.41
N GLU A 367 17.97 15.71 -23.52
CA GLU A 367 17.45 16.04 -24.85
C GLU A 367 16.27 15.11 -25.19
N ALA A 368 15.08 15.50 -24.74
CA ALA A 368 13.87 14.70 -24.79
C ALA A 368 13.49 14.23 -26.21
N LEU A 369 13.04 12.98 -26.33
CA LEU A 369 12.61 12.32 -27.55
C LEU A 369 11.12 11.94 -27.44
N PHE A 370 10.31 12.38 -28.42
CA PHE A 370 8.85 12.18 -28.40
C PHE A 370 8.37 11.07 -29.36
N ASP A 371 9.28 10.37 -30.04
CA ASP A 371 8.91 9.28 -30.96
C ASP A 371 8.56 8.01 -30.15
N ALA A 372 7.26 7.69 -30.06
CA ALA A 372 6.75 6.50 -29.41
C ALA A 372 6.90 5.20 -30.23
N LYS A 373 7.11 5.31 -31.56
CA LYS A 373 7.14 4.14 -32.48
C LYS A 373 8.08 3.01 -32.06
N PRO A 374 9.30 3.27 -31.56
CA PRO A 374 10.18 2.20 -31.13
C PRO A 374 9.61 1.35 -29.98
N TYR A 375 8.62 1.87 -29.28
CA TYR A 375 8.01 1.27 -28.10
C TYR A 375 6.58 0.75 -28.38
N GLU A 376 6.07 0.90 -29.61
CA GLU A 376 4.81 0.32 -30.07
C GLU A 376 4.98 -1.19 -30.29
N CYS A 377 4.96 -1.95 -29.21
CA CYS A 377 5.12 -3.40 -29.22
C CYS A 377 4.23 -4.04 -28.14
N SER A 378 4.27 -5.36 -28.05
CA SER A 378 3.55 -6.13 -27.04
C SER A 378 4.48 -7.14 -26.40
N LEU A 379 4.34 -7.33 -25.10
CA LEU A 379 4.97 -8.39 -24.34
C LEU A 379 3.94 -9.49 -23.99
N PRO A 380 4.38 -10.71 -23.71
CA PRO A 380 3.47 -11.72 -23.16
C PRO A 380 2.86 -11.26 -21.84
N ASN A 381 1.55 -11.47 -21.68
CA ASN A 381 0.88 -11.15 -20.41
C ASN A 381 1.47 -11.96 -19.26
N LEU A 382 1.63 -11.33 -18.12
CA LEU A 382 2.09 -11.99 -16.91
C LEU A 382 1.00 -12.93 -16.35
N PRO A 383 1.39 -14.07 -15.76
CA PRO A 383 0.42 -14.97 -15.14
C PRO A 383 -0.20 -14.32 -13.89
N ALA A 384 -1.49 -14.59 -13.68
CA ALA A 384 -2.19 -14.15 -12.47
C ALA A 384 -1.62 -14.79 -11.21
N ILE A 385 -1.58 -14.02 -10.12
CA ILE A 385 -1.19 -14.54 -8.82
C ILE A 385 -2.32 -15.36 -8.20
N SER A 386 -1.97 -16.50 -7.63
CA SER A 386 -2.86 -17.37 -6.87
C SER A 386 -2.28 -17.63 -5.49
N ILE A 387 -3.06 -17.37 -4.45
CA ILE A 387 -2.70 -17.55 -3.04
C ILE A 387 -3.80 -18.33 -2.30
#